data_bbba6af1ee34851598b856c88bf244ae
#
_entry.id   bbba6af1ee34851598b856c88bf244ae
#
_cell.length_a   1.000
_cell.length_b   1.000
_cell.length_c   1.000
_cell.angle_alpha   90.00
_cell.angle_beta   90.00
_cell.angle_gamma   90.00
#
_symmetry.space_group_name_H-M   'P 1'
#
loop_
_entity.id
_entity.type
_entity.pdbx_description
1 polymer ?
#
loop_
_entity_poly.entity_id
_entity_poly.type
_entity_poly.pdbx_seq_one_letter_code
_entity_poly.pdbx_strand_id
1 'polypeptide(L)'
;MINKIVITGPECCGKTTLANSLSKIYKCHIVNEFARKYLEKSNGHYNYEDLLKIAKGQFEEEKKMETLEKKILICDTAIHTIKIWSLEKYNKCDPWIIKNTENYNHYLLCSPDIPW
;
A
#
# COMPACT_ATOMS: atom_id res chain seq x y z
N MET A 1 12.54 -8.42 -13.88
CA MET A 1 11.23 -7.98 -13.39
C MET A 1 11.21 -8.00 -11.88
N ILE A 2 10.78 -6.93 -11.26
CA ILE A 2 10.74 -6.83 -9.79
C ILE A 2 9.50 -7.51 -9.23
N ASN A 3 9.64 -8.20 -8.10
CA ASN A 3 8.51 -8.78 -7.38
C ASN A 3 8.06 -7.82 -6.28
N LYS A 4 6.82 -7.41 -6.34
CA LYS A 4 6.21 -6.55 -5.32
C LYS A 4 5.44 -7.42 -4.33
N ILE A 5 5.84 -7.34 -3.06
CA ILE A 5 5.16 -8.03 -1.97
C ILE A 5 4.40 -7.00 -1.16
N VAL A 6 3.09 -7.16 -1.09
CA VAL A 6 2.22 -6.23 -0.37
C VAL A 6 1.86 -6.82 0.98
N ILE A 7 2.07 -6.05 2.03
CA ILE A 7 1.61 -6.39 3.38
C ILE A 7 0.27 -5.69 3.56
N THR A 8 -0.77 -6.46 3.79
CA THR A 8 -2.13 -5.93 3.96
C THR A 8 -2.76 -6.50 5.23
N GLY A 9 -3.87 -5.91 5.67
CA GLY A 9 -4.59 -6.34 6.86
C GLY A 9 -5.10 -5.14 7.65
N PRO A 10 -5.90 -5.40 8.71
CA PRO A 10 -6.43 -4.33 9.53
C PRO A 10 -5.34 -3.61 10.31
N GLU A 11 -5.64 -2.42 10.79
CA GLU A 11 -4.73 -1.68 11.65
C GLU A 11 -4.48 -2.45 12.95
N CYS A 12 -3.37 -2.17 13.60
CA CYS A 12 -2.98 -2.82 14.86
C CYS A 12 -2.70 -4.32 14.74
N CYS A 13 -2.47 -4.83 13.54
CA CYS A 13 -2.09 -6.23 13.34
C CYS A 13 -0.59 -6.45 13.14
N GLY A 14 0.23 -5.38 13.26
CA GLY A 14 1.67 -5.49 13.12
C GLY A 14 2.19 -5.42 11.70
N LYS A 15 1.45 -4.83 10.77
CA LYS A 15 1.87 -4.71 9.35
C LYS A 15 3.22 -4.04 9.20
N THR A 16 3.43 -2.92 9.87
CA THR A 16 4.67 -2.16 9.76
C THR A 16 5.84 -2.95 10.32
N THR A 17 5.63 -3.64 11.44
CA THR A 17 6.66 -4.50 12.05
C THR A 17 7.04 -5.63 11.11
N LEU A 18 6.05 -6.28 10.50
CA LEU A 18 6.29 -7.35 9.53
C LEU A 18 7.03 -6.83 8.30
N ALA A 19 6.61 -5.69 7.76
CA ALA A 19 7.26 -5.08 6.60
C ALA A 19 8.74 -4.77 6.90
N ASN A 20 9.02 -4.21 8.07
CA ASN A 20 10.39 -3.89 8.48
C ASN A 20 11.23 -5.16 8.63
N SER A 21 10.67 -6.22 9.21
CA SER A 21 11.36 -7.50 9.37
C SER A 21 11.72 -8.11 8.03
N LEU A 22 10.77 -8.13 7.09
CA LEU A 22 10.99 -8.67 5.75
C LEU A 22 12.01 -7.84 4.97
N SER A 23 11.98 -6.52 5.12
CA SER A 23 12.94 -5.63 4.49
C SER A 23 14.37 -5.94 4.94
N LYS A 24 14.56 -6.23 6.22
CA LYS A 24 15.87 -6.60 6.75
C LYS A 24 16.32 -7.97 6.24
N ILE A 25 15.43 -8.94 6.20
CA ILE A 25 15.73 -10.29 5.72
C ILE A 25 16.13 -10.28 4.25
N TYR A 26 15.37 -9.60 3.40
CA TYR A 26 15.63 -9.52 1.96
C TYR A 26 16.59 -8.40 1.57
N LYS A 27 16.98 -7.54 2.52
CA LYS A 27 17.87 -6.39 2.27
C LYS A 27 17.32 -5.51 1.14
N CYS A 28 16.04 -5.14 1.25
CA CYS A 28 15.35 -4.35 0.24
C CYS A 28 14.66 -3.14 0.89
N HIS A 29 14.22 -2.22 0.03
CA HIS A 29 13.49 -1.03 0.48
C HIS A 29 12.02 -1.35 0.78
N ILE A 30 11.41 -0.47 1.58
CA ILE A 30 9.97 -0.51 1.87
C ILE A 30 9.34 0.73 1.27
N VAL A 31 8.20 0.55 0.61
CA VAL A 31 7.33 1.66 0.23
C VAL A 31 6.32 1.84 1.36
N ASN A 32 6.42 2.94 2.08
CA ASN A 32 5.52 3.26 3.17
C ASN A 32 4.14 3.67 2.63
N GLU A 33 3.11 3.54 3.47
CA GLU A 33 1.76 3.90 3.10
C GLU A 33 1.62 5.39 2.84
N PHE A 34 1.44 5.77 1.59
CA PHE A 34 1.31 7.17 1.19
C PHE A 34 0.07 7.83 1.81
N ALA A 35 -1.01 7.07 1.95
CA ALA A 35 -2.26 7.56 2.54
C ALA A 35 -2.05 8.14 3.94
N ARG A 36 -1.19 7.53 4.74
CA ARG A 36 -0.91 8.01 6.10
C ARG A 36 -0.36 9.44 6.08
N LYS A 37 0.61 9.71 5.23
CA LYS A 37 1.19 11.06 5.09
C LYS A 37 0.16 12.06 4.58
N TYR A 38 -0.62 11.65 3.59
CA TYR A 38 -1.63 12.51 2.99
C TYR A 38 -2.69 12.91 4.01
N LEU A 39 -3.20 11.93 4.76
CA LEU A 39 -4.25 12.16 5.75
C LEU A 39 -3.76 12.94 6.97
N GLU A 40 -2.51 12.82 7.34
CA GLU A 40 -1.92 13.64 8.40
C GLU A 40 -2.01 15.14 8.07
N LYS A 41 -1.77 15.50 6.81
CA LYS A 41 -1.84 16.89 6.36
C LYS A 41 -3.27 17.43 6.33
N SER A 42 -4.26 16.57 6.18
CA SER A 42 -5.67 16.97 6.09
C SER A 42 -6.47 16.63 7.35
N ASN A 43 -5.80 16.30 8.45
CA ASN A 43 -6.43 15.89 9.71
C ASN A 43 -7.40 14.71 9.55
N GLY A 44 -7.07 13.78 8.67
CA GLY A 44 -7.88 12.60 8.42
C GLY A 44 -9.07 12.82 7.48
N HIS A 45 -9.25 14.02 6.95
CA HIS A 45 -10.35 14.33 6.04
C HIS A 45 -9.98 14.03 4.60
N TYR A 46 -10.89 13.39 3.87
CA TYR A 46 -10.73 13.16 2.44
C TYR A 46 -12.08 13.05 1.74
N ASN A 47 -12.09 13.36 0.45
CA ASN A 47 -13.24 13.19 -0.42
C ASN A 47 -12.91 12.18 -1.53
N TYR A 48 -13.83 12.00 -2.48
CA TYR A 48 -13.65 11.02 -3.55
C TYR A 48 -12.41 11.32 -4.42
N GLU A 49 -12.20 12.59 -4.76
CA GLU A 49 -11.04 13.01 -5.56
C GLU A 49 -9.71 12.79 -4.84
N ASP A 50 -9.71 12.95 -3.52
CA ASP A 50 -8.51 12.71 -2.72
C ASP A 50 -8.02 11.26 -2.84
N LEU A 51 -8.95 10.31 -2.98
CA LEU A 51 -8.59 8.90 -3.13
C LEU A 51 -7.74 8.65 -4.38
N LEU A 52 -8.06 9.31 -5.49
CA LEU A 52 -7.26 9.22 -6.71
C LEU A 52 -5.87 9.83 -6.50
N LYS A 53 -5.78 10.96 -5.81
CA LYS A 53 -4.50 11.60 -5.50
C LYS A 53 -3.64 10.71 -4.61
N ILE A 54 -4.24 10.08 -3.61
CA ILE A 54 -3.55 9.15 -2.72
C ILE A 54 -3.03 7.94 -3.50
N ALA A 55 -3.87 7.37 -4.36
CA ALA A 55 -3.49 6.21 -5.17
C ALA A 55 -2.35 6.53 -6.14
N LYS A 56 -2.41 7.69 -6.78
CA LYS A 56 -1.34 8.13 -7.68
C LYS A 56 -0.04 8.41 -6.95
N GLY A 57 -0.13 9.00 -5.74
CA GLY A 57 1.04 9.22 -4.90
C GLY A 57 1.70 7.91 -4.49
N GLN A 58 0.91 6.93 -4.11
CA GLN A 58 1.39 5.59 -3.80
C GLN A 58 2.08 4.95 -5.00
N PHE A 59 1.46 5.06 -6.17
CA PHE A 59 2.01 4.52 -7.41
C PHE A 59 3.38 5.14 -7.74
N GLU A 60 3.50 6.45 -7.61
CA GLU A 60 4.75 7.16 -7.88
C GLU A 60 5.86 6.77 -6.91
N GLU A 61 5.53 6.61 -5.62
CA GLU A 61 6.50 6.16 -4.62
C GLU A 61 6.98 4.74 -4.93
N GLU A 62 6.08 3.86 -5.36
CA GLU A 62 6.45 2.50 -5.75
C GLU A 62 7.35 2.50 -6.98
N LYS A 63 7.05 3.31 -7.99
CA LYS A 63 7.88 3.42 -9.19
C LYS A 63 9.26 3.96 -8.87
N LYS A 64 9.34 4.95 -7.99
CA LYS A 64 10.61 5.51 -7.55
C LYS A 64 11.46 4.44 -6.86
N MET A 65 10.86 3.65 -5.97
CA MET A 65 11.59 2.59 -5.27
C MET A 65 11.97 1.44 -6.18
N GLU A 66 11.18 1.14 -7.22
CA GLU A 66 11.51 0.13 -8.21
C GLU A 66 12.83 0.42 -8.92
N THR A 67 13.21 1.69 -9.08
CA THR A 67 14.47 2.05 -9.72
C THR A 67 15.68 1.71 -8.85
N LEU A 68 15.47 1.58 -7.53
CA LEU A 68 16.51 1.25 -6.57
C LEU A 68 16.63 -0.26 -6.29
N GLU A 69 15.58 -1.03 -6.62
CA GLU A 69 15.52 -2.45 -6.34
C GLU A 69 15.52 -3.26 -7.64
N LYS A 70 16.12 -4.44 -7.59
CA LYS A 70 16.21 -5.31 -8.77
C LYS A 70 15.35 -6.57 -8.67
N LYS A 71 15.03 -7.03 -7.47
CA LYS A 71 14.35 -8.31 -7.26
C LYS A 71 13.07 -8.21 -6.45
N ILE A 72 13.12 -7.55 -5.30
CA ILE A 72 12.01 -7.52 -4.35
C ILE A 72 11.77 -6.12 -3.84
N LEU A 73 10.51 -5.73 -3.76
CA LEU A 73 10.07 -4.47 -3.16
C LEU A 73 8.93 -4.79 -2.19
N ILE A 74 9.06 -4.34 -0.95
CA ILE A 74 8.03 -4.53 0.07
C ILE A 74 7.16 -3.27 0.09
N CYS A 75 5.84 -3.46 -0.03
CA CYS A 75 4.88 -2.36 0.04
C CYS A 75 4.04 -2.51 1.31
N ASP A 76 4.13 -1.54 2.22
CA ASP A 76 3.28 -1.48 3.40
C ASP A 76 1.95 -0.87 2.95
N THR A 77 0.98 -1.72 2.68
CA THR A 77 -0.29 -1.38 2.06
C THR A 77 -0.13 -1.02 0.57
N ALA A 78 -1.16 -1.17 -0.20
CA ALA A 78 -1.13 -0.97 -1.65
C ALA A 78 -2.38 -0.24 -2.14
N ILE A 79 -2.40 0.01 -3.44
CA ILE A 79 -3.51 0.72 -4.10
C ILE A 79 -4.85 0.02 -3.88
N HIS A 80 -4.86 -1.31 -3.75
CA HIS A 80 -6.12 -2.05 -3.53
C HIS A 80 -6.85 -1.61 -2.25
N THR A 81 -6.14 -1.13 -1.23
CA THR A 81 -6.75 -0.60 -0.02
C THR A 81 -7.56 0.66 -0.33
N ILE A 82 -7.06 1.51 -1.21
CA ILE A 82 -7.76 2.71 -1.66
C ILE A 82 -9.03 2.32 -2.42
N LYS A 83 -8.96 1.27 -3.24
CA LYS A 83 -10.13 0.73 -3.93
C LYS A 83 -11.22 0.32 -2.94
N ILE A 84 -10.84 -0.40 -1.88
CA ILE A 84 -11.78 -0.83 -0.84
C ILE A 84 -12.43 0.37 -0.16
N TRP A 85 -11.65 1.37 0.25
CA TRP A 85 -12.16 2.58 0.88
C TRP A 85 -13.16 3.30 -0.04
N SER A 86 -12.83 3.39 -1.33
CA SER A 86 -13.68 4.06 -2.31
C SER A 86 -15.03 3.35 -2.45
N LEU A 87 -15.00 2.02 -2.58
CA LEU A 87 -16.22 1.23 -2.73
C LEU A 87 -17.09 1.28 -1.47
N GLU A 88 -16.50 1.23 -0.29
CA GLU A 88 -17.25 1.25 0.96
C GLU A 88 -17.89 2.62 1.24
N LYS A 89 -17.15 3.70 1.00
CA LYS A 89 -17.62 5.05 1.34
C LYS A 89 -18.48 5.69 0.25
N TYR A 90 -18.13 5.46 -1.02
CA TYR A 90 -18.77 6.14 -2.16
C TYR A 90 -19.51 5.20 -3.09
N ASN A 91 -19.43 3.90 -2.88
CA ASN A 91 -20.04 2.87 -3.71
C ASN A 91 -19.60 2.94 -5.19
N LYS A 92 -18.41 3.49 -5.42
CA LYS A 92 -17.79 3.59 -6.75
C LYS A 92 -16.28 3.75 -6.60
N CYS A 93 -15.55 3.50 -7.67
CA CYS A 93 -14.09 3.63 -7.67
C CYS A 93 -13.62 4.11 -9.02
N ASP A 94 -12.62 5.01 -9.02
CA ASP A 94 -12.02 5.51 -10.25
C ASP A 94 -11.41 4.36 -11.06
N PRO A 95 -11.65 4.29 -12.39
CA PRO A 95 -11.09 3.25 -13.24
C PRO A 95 -9.57 3.13 -13.17
N TRP A 96 -8.86 4.24 -12.99
CA TRP A 96 -7.40 4.24 -12.85
C TRP A 96 -6.97 3.42 -11.61
N ILE A 97 -7.69 3.59 -10.50
CA ILE A 97 -7.42 2.86 -9.26
C ILE A 97 -7.65 1.36 -9.48
N ILE A 98 -8.79 0.99 -10.08
CA ILE A 98 -9.13 -0.40 -10.35
C ILE A 98 -8.05 -1.07 -11.22
N LYS A 99 -7.66 -0.41 -12.30
CA LYS A 99 -6.64 -0.93 -13.21
C LYS A 99 -5.31 -1.18 -12.51
N ASN A 100 -4.90 -0.28 -11.64
CA ASN A 100 -3.58 -0.35 -11.01
C ASN A 100 -3.51 -1.27 -9.79
N THR A 101 -4.64 -1.83 -9.34
CA THR A 101 -4.63 -2.86 -8.29
C THR A 101 -4.03 -4.18 -8.78
N GLU A 102 -3.85 -4.35 -10.08
CA GLU A 102 -3.33 -5.59 -10.67
C GLU A 102 -1.81 -5.64 -10.77
N ASN A 103 -1.11 -4.60 -10.31
CA ASN A 103 0.34 -4.46 -10.49
C ASN A 103 1.20 -5.16 -9.42
N TYR A 104 0.61 -6.01 -8.61
CA TYR A 104 1.31 -6.64 -7.50
C TYR A 104 1.39 -8.15 -7.68
N ASN A 105 2.53 -8.73 -7.26
CA ASN A 105 2.81 -10.16 -7.46
C ASN A 105 2.33 -11.02 -6.29
N HIS A 106 2.50 -10.53 -5.06
CA HIS A 106 2.22 -11.30 -3.86
C HIS A 106 1.57 -10.43 -2.80
N TYR A 107 0.66 -11.04 -2.04
CA TYR A 107 0.00 -10.40 -0.91
C TYR A 107 0.25 -11.23 0.34
N LEU A 108 0.65 -10.58 1.44
CA LEU A 108 0.74 -11.19 2.75
C LEU A 108 -0.30 -10.55 3.65
N LEU A 109 -1.25 -11.35 4.11
CA LEU A 109 -2.30 -10.87 5.00
C LEU A 109 -1.83 -10.94 6.44
N CYS A 110 -1.79 -9.78 7.09
CA CYS A 110 -1.51 -9.69 8.51
C CYS A 110 -2.82 -9.79 9.28
N SER A 111 -2.95 -10.80 10.13
CA SER A 111 -4.16 -11.03 10.91
C SER A 111 -3.89 -10.73 12.39
N PRO A 112 -4.82 -10.05 13.09
CA PRO A 112 -4.65 -9.81 14.51
C PRO A 112 -4.71 -11.09 15.35
N ASP A 113 -5.23 -12.18 14.79
CA ASP A 113 -5.35 -13.47 15.47
C ASP A 113 -4.07 -14.31 15.43
N ILE A 114 -3.08 -13.87 14.66
CA ILE A 114 -1.81 -14.58 14.51
C ILE A 114 -0.78 -13.94 15.44
N PRO A 115 -0.21 -14.67 16.42
CA PRO A 115 0.85 -14.12 17.24
C PRO A 115 2.12 -13.94 16.44
N TRP A 116 2.76 -12.82 16.61
CA TRP A 116 3.99 -12.48 15.90
C TRP A 116 5.24 -12.51 16.77
#